data_a667a7110192dc62e8a2341c45218395
#
_entry.id   a667a7110192dc62e8a2341c45218395
#
_cell.length_a   1.000
_cell.length_b   1.000
_cell.length_c   1.000
_cell.angle_alpha   90.00
_cell.angle_beta   90.00
_cell.angle_gamma   90.00
#
_symmetry.space_group_name_H-M   'P 1'
#
loop_
_entity.id
_entity.type
_entity.pdbx_description
1 polymer ?
#
loop_
_entity_poly.entity_id
_entity_poly.type
_entity_poly.pdbx_seq_one_letter_code
_entity_poly.pdbx_strand_id
1 'polypeptide(L)'
;MSKVNRKVVGPPWGALDKVRGGPQYEIIVAASEIIGPRGCPIVKLGDEFSVVGPRLEVDPEKMKGGICIPALHSIFHTIQTMRHGVEFSWSDRPDRCFQCCPDPDGLVVFELKRGKMLEK
;
A
#
# COMPACT_ATOMS: atom_id res chain seq x y z
N MET A 1 -18.89 -25.64 25.04
CA MET A 1 -17.81 -24.82 24.47
C MET A 1 -17.58 -23.62 25.36
N SER A 2 -16.40 -23.49 25.89
CA SER A 2 -16.10 -22.40 26.79
C SER A 2 -15.99 -21.09 26.02
N LYS A 3 -16.60 -20.06 26.54
CA LYS A 3 -16.42 -18.72 26.01
C LYS A 3 -15.00 -18.25 26.28
N VAL A 4 -14.30 -17.89 25.25
CA VAL A 4 -13.03 -17.21 25.44
C VAL A 4 -13.32 -15.80 25.91
N ASN A 5 -13.00 -15.55 27.16
CA ASN A 5 -13.20 -14.23 27.73
C ASN A 5 -12.05 -13.32 27.32
N ARG A 6 -12.28 -12.59 26.25
CA ARG A 6 -11.29 -11.64 25.74
C ARG A 6 -11.42 -10.31 26.46
N LYS A 7 -10.84 -10.25 27.62
CA LYS A 7 -10.72 -8.97 28.27
C LYS A 7 -9.66 -8.13 27.60
N VAL A 8 -10.05 -6.97 27.17
CA VAL A 8 -9.08 -5.95 26.83
C VAL A 8 -8.55 -5.39 28.14
N VAL A 9 -7.32 -5.65 28.41
CA VAL A 9 -6.66 -5.22 29.63
C VAL A 9 -6.24 -3.74 29.42
N GLY A 10 -6.27 -2.93 30.46
CA GLY A 10 -5.89 -1.52 30.41
C GLY A 10 -4.52 -1.25 29.76
N PRO A 11 -3.70 -0.40 30.31
CA PRO A 11 -2.40 -0.11 29.72
C PRO A 11 -1.61 -1.38 29.41
N PRO A 12 -0.97 -1.50 28.26
CA PRO A 12 -0.66 -0.44 27.30
C PRO A 12 -1.71 -0.16 26.23
N TRP A 13 -2.91 -0.71 26.33
CA TRP A 13 -3.91 -0.65 25.29
C TRP A 13 -4.44 0.76 25.01
N GLY A 14 -4.45 1.62 26.02
CA GLY A 14 -4.78 3.03 25.83
C GLY A 14 -3.78 3.74 24.91
N ALA A 15 -2.53 3.32 24.94
CA ALA A 15 -1.51 3.86 24.03
C ALA A 15 -1.76 3.42 22.58
N LEU A 16 -2.24 2.17 22.39
CA LEU A 16 -2.59 1.69 21.07
C LEU A 16 -3.76 2.48 20.46
N ASP A 17 -4.73 2.84 21.27
CA ASP A 17 -5.85 3.66 20.80
C ASP A 17 -5.36 5.02 20.31
N LYS A 18 -4.40 5.62 20.98
CA LYS A 18 -3.78 6.86 20.53
C LYS A 18 -3.05 6.69 19.20
N VAL A 19 -2.34 5.58 19.04
CA VAL A 19 -1.65 5.28 17.77
C VAL A 19 -2.66 5.08 16.66
N ARG A 20 -3.71 4.31 16.91
CA ARG A 20 -4.79 4.10 15.94
C ARG A 20 -5.54 5.38 15.62
N GLY A 21 -5.60 6.29 16.58
CA GLY A 21 -6.24 7.59 16.40
C GLY A 21 -5.43 8.56 15.57
N GLY A 22 -4.21 8.22 15.18
CA GLY A 22 -3.37 9.07 14.36
C GLY A 22 -3.92 9.25 12.95
N PRO A 23 -3.36 10.20 12.20
CA PRO A 23 -3.81 10.46 10.83
C PRO A 23 -3.54 9.26 9.93
N GLN A 24 -4.45 9.02 9.01
CA GLN A 24 -4.29 8.04 7.96
C GLN A 24 -4.51 8.70 6.60
N TYR A 25 -3.85 8.17 5.60
CA TYR A 25 -3.86 8.74 4.26
C TYR A 25 -4.23 7.68 3.25
N GLU A 26 -4.92 8.11 2.20
CA GLU A 26 -5.07 7.31 0.98
C GLU A 26 -3.70 7.14 0.34
N ILE A 27 -3.43 5.95 -0.19
CA ILE A 27 -2.23 5.70 -0.98
C ILE A 27 -2.64 5.32 -2.39
N ILE A 28 -2.10 6.02 -3.36
CA ILE A 28 -2.34 5.76 -4.77
C ILE A 28 -1.13 5.03 -5.31
N VAL A 29 -1.36 3.84 -5.87
CA VAL A 29 -0.32 2.99 -6.43
C VAL A 29 -0.49 2.92 -7.93
N ALA A 30 0.52 3.35 -8.67
CA ALA A 30 0.47 3.36 -10.13
C ALA A 30 1.70 2.69 -10.73
N ALA A 31 1.49 1.88 -11.76
CA ALA A 31 2.59 1.29 -12.50
C ALA A 31 3.25 2.36 -13.39
N SER A 32 4.41 2.83 -12.98
CA SER A 32 5.10 3.93 -13.63
C SER A 32 6.09 3.50 -14.68
N GLU A 33 6.63 2.27 -14.57
CA GLU A 33 7.64 1.77 -15.49
C GLU A 33 7.64 0.26 -15.46
N ILE A 34 7.94 -0.37 -16.60
CA ILE A 34 8.12 -1.82 -16.70
C ILE A 34 9.47 -2.06 -17.39
N ILE A 35 10.35 -2.75 -16.68
CA ILE A 35 11.74 -2.97 -17.10
C ILE A 35 11.95 -4.48 -17.30
N GLY A 36 12.75 -4.82 -18.29
CA GLY A 36 13.15 -6.19 -18.55
C GLY A 36 12.60 -6.72 -19.86
N PRO A 37 13.22 -7.79 -20.37
CA PRO A 37 12.95 -8.26 -21.73
C PRO A 37 11.57 -8.91 -21.91
N ARG A 38 10.99 -9.44 -20.83
CA ARG A 38 9.74 -10.18 -20.92
C ARG A 38 8.49 -9.33 -20.70
N GLY A 39 8.62 -8.19 -19.98
CA GLY A 39 7.48 -7.42 -19.56
C GLY A 39 6.64 -8.16 -18.50
N CYS A 40 5.48 -7.64 -18.19
CA CYS A 40 4.58 -8.25 -17.23
C CYS A 40 3.28 -8.66 -17.90
N PRO A 41 2.82 -9.92 -17.74
CA PRO A 41 1.58 -10.36 -18.37
C PRO A 41 0.33 -9.84 -17.65
N ILE A 42 0.46 -9.38 -16.42
CA ILE A 42 -0.68 -8.98 -15.58
C ILE A 42 -0.82 -7.46 -15.53
N VAL A 43 0.24 -6.78 -15.11
CA VAL A 43 0.23 -5.34 -14.89
C VAL A 43 0.66 -4.61 -16.16
N LYS A 44 -0.07 -3.57 -16.51
CA LYS A 44 0.25 -2.72 -17.67
C LYS A 44 0.66 -1.35 -17.19
N LEU A 45 1.46 -0.69 -18.01
CA LEU A 45 1.88 0.68 -17.73
C LEU A 45 0.67 1.58 -17.54
N GLY A 46 0.65 2.34 -16.47
CA GLY A 46 -0.47 3.21 -16.12
C GLY A 46 -1.55 2.56 -15.29
N ASP A 47 -1.49 1.25 -15.04
CA ASP A 47 -2.40 0.59 -14.11
C ASP A 47 -2.32 1.25 -12.74
N GLU A 48 -3.47 1.42 -12.10
CA GLU A 48 -3.56 2.18 -10.86
C GLU A 48 -4.61 1.59 -9.94
N PHE A 49 -4.30 1.53 -8.66
CA PHE A 49 -5.27 1.24 -7.62
C PHE A 49 -5.00 2.10 -6.39
N SER A 50 -5.96 2.13 -5.48
CA SER A 50 -5.83 2.92 -4.25
C SER A 50 -5.97 2.04 -3.02
N VAL A 51 -5.33 2.46 -1.94
CA VAL A 51 -5.50 1.87 -0.62
C VAL A 51 -6.18 2.90 0.25
N VAL A 52 -7.37 2.56 0.71
CA VAL A 52 -8.20 3.46 1.52
C VAL A 52 -8.53 2.75 2.83
N GLY A 53 -7.92 3.21 3.91
CA GLY A 53 -8.01 2.48 5.17
C GLY A 53 -7.40 1.08 5.02
N PRO A 54 -8.06 0.04 5.50
CA PRO A 54 -7.53 -1.32 5.44
C PRO A 54 -7.86 -2.05 4.14
N ARG A 55 -8.43 -1.38 3.14
CA ARG A 55 -8.94 -2.04 1.93
C ARG A 55 -8.30 -1.49 0.67
N LEU A 56 -8.32 -2.31 -0.37
CA LEU A 56 -7.95 -1.89 -1.72
C LEU A 56 -9.21 -1.40 -2.44
N GLU A 57 -9.07 -0.29 -3.15
CA GLU A 57 -10.08 0.16 -4.09
C GLU A 57 -9.53 -0.01 -5.51
N VAL A 58 -10.18 -0.86 -6.28
CA VAL A 58 -9.74 -1.24 -7.61
C VAL A 58 -10.84 -0.93 -8.61
N ASP A 59 -10.50 -0.12 -9.60
CA ASP A 59 -11.36 0.11 -10.75
C ASP A 59 -10.96 -0.89 -11.84
N PRO A 60 -11.85 -1.79 -12.27
CA PRO A 60 -11.52 -2.77 -13.30
C PRO A 60 -11.07 -2.15 -14.61
N GLU A 61 -11.48 -0.93 -14.92
CA GLU A 61 -11.05 -0.23 -16.12
C GLU A 61 -9.60 0.26 -16.02
N LYS A 62 -9.13 0.48 -14.79
CA LYS A 62 -7.74 0.91 -14.54
C LYS A 62 -6.79 -0.24 -14.24
N MET A 63 -7.33 -1.41 -13.92
CA MET A 63 -6.56 -2.60 -13.56
C MET A 63 -7.16 -3.83 -14.24
N LYS A 64 -7.15 -3.85 -15.56
CA LYS A 64 -7.82 -4.92 -16.33
C LYS A 64 -7.26 -6.31 -16.06
N GLY A 65 -5.98 -6.41 -15.77
CA GLY A 65 -5.35 -7.68 -15.42
C GLY A 65 -5.46 -8.07 -13.95
N GLY A 66 -6.05 -7.22 -13.13
CA GLY A 66 -6.11 -7.43 -11.69
C GLY A 66 -4.83 -7.06 -10.97
N ILE A 67 -4.77 -7.38 -9.69
CA ILE A 67 -3.61 -7.08 -8.85
C ILE A 67 -2.73 -8.33 -8.75
N CYS A 68 -1.46 -8.16 -9.04
CA CYS A 68 -0.47 -9.25 -8.91
C CYS A 68 -0.11 -9.44 -7.44
N ILE A 69 -0.32 -10.64 -6.91
CA ILE A 69 -0.06 -10.94 -5.49
C ILE A 69 1.42 -10.74 -5.12
N PRO A 70 2.40 -11.28 -5.87
CA PRO A 70 3.82 -11.02 -5.54
C PRO A 70 4.18 -9.54 -5.54
N ALA A 71 3.64 -8.76 -6.47
CA ALA A 71 3.88 -7.34 -6.54
C ALA A 71 3.31 -6.63 -5.29
N LEU A 72 2.06 -6.96 -4.94
CA LEU A 72 1.42 -6.40 -3.76
C LEU A 72 2.21 -6.74 -2.50
N HIS A 73 2.67 -7.96 -2.39
CA HIS A 73 3.48 -8.39 -1.25
C HIS A 73 4.77 -7.56 -1.13
N SER A 74 5.45 -7.31 -2.25
CA SER A 74 6.69 -6.52 -2.26
C SER A 74 6.49 -5.09 -1.76
N ILE A 75 5.36 -4.48 -2.06
CA ILE A 75 5.11 -3.07 -1.74
C ILE A 75 4.26 -2.89 -0.48
N PHE A 76 3.80 -3.99 0.11
CA PHE A 76 2.84 -3.96 1.22
C PHE A 76 3.34 -3.14 2.41
N HIS A 77 4.57 -3.38 2.86
CA HIS A 77 5.11 -2.67 4.03
C HIS A 77 5.22 -1.17 3.79
N THR A 78 5.60 -0.80 2.59
CA THR A 78 5.71 0.62 2.22
C THR A 78 4.33 1.27 2.23
N ILE A 79 3.31 0.60 1.70
CA ILE A 79 1.93 1.08 1.75
C ILE A 79 1.50 1.30 3.20
N GLN A 80 1.71 0.31 4.06
CA GLN A 80 1.31 0.38 5.46
C GLN A 80 1.99 1.56 6.17
N THR A 81 3.25 1.75 5.91
CA THR A 81 4.03 2.84 6.50
C THR A 81 3.52 4.20 6.04
N MET A 82 3.32 4.36 4.74
CA MET A 82 2.84 5.62 4.16
C MET A 82 1.43 5.97 4.59
N ARG A 83 0.56 4.97 4.79
CA ARG A 83 -0.80 5.21 5.27
C ARG A 83 -0.83 5.99 6.58
N HIS A 84 0.14 5.76 7.42
CA HIS A 84 0.24 6.39 8.74
C HIS A 84 1.10 7.66 8.73
N GLY A 85 1.41 8.18 7.56
CA GLY A 85 2.06 9.47 7.41
C GLY A 85 3.57 9.47 7.57
N VAL A 86 4.21 8.30 7.58
CA VAL A 86 5.67 8.22 7.65
C VAL A 86 6.27 8.66 6.33
N GLU A 87 7.32 9.46 6.41
CA GLU A 87 8.08 9.92 5.26
C GLU A 87 9.44 9.23 5.25
N PHE A 88 9.90 8.87 4.06
CA PHE A 88 11.17 8.16 3.91
C PHE A 88 12.30 9.12 3.55
N SER A 89 13.42 9.00 4.25
CA SER A 89 14.58 9.87 4.04
C SER A 89 15.26 9.64 2.69
N TRP A 90 15.06 8.48 2.08
CA TRP A 90 15.66 8.17 0.77
C TRP A 90 14.82 8.65 -0.42
N SER A 91 13.60 9.08 -0.16
CA SER A 91 12.75 9.63 -1.22
C SER A 91 13.05 11.11 -1.42
N ASP A 92 13.10 11.52 -2.67
CA ASP A 92 13.27 12.94 -3.02
C ASP A 92 12.02 13.78 -2.74
N ARG A 93 10.88 13.10 -2.50
CA ARG A 93 9.62 13.75 -2.14
C ARG A 93 9.01 13.05 -0.93
N PRO A 94 8.56 13.81 0.08
CA PRO A 94 8.01 13.22 1.29
C PRO A 94 6.67 12.49 1.08
N ASP A 95 5.94 12.81 0.01
CA ASP A 95 4.61 12.28 -0.26
C ASP A 95 4.60 11.09 -1.22
N ARG A 96 5.76 10.64 -1.69
CA ARG A 96 5.82 9.50 -2.59
C ARG A 96 7.14 8.76 -2.57
N CYS A 97 7.10 7.51 -3.00
CA CYS A 97 8.30 6.72 -3.23
C CYS A 97 8.05 5.70 -4.33
N PHE A 98 9.11 5.04 -4.77
CA PHE A 98 9.06 4.00 -5.79
C PHE A 98 9.44 2.67 -5.19
N GLN A 99 8.70 1.63 -5.55
CA GLN A 99 8.95 0.26 -5.16
C GLN A 99 8.71 -0.63 -6.37
N CYS A 100 9.25 -1.82 -6.38
CA CYS A 100 9.09 -2.70 -7.53
C CYS A 100 8.65 -4.10 -7.13
N CYS A 101 8.11 -4.85 -8.10
CA CYS A 101 7.83 -6.25 -7.93
C CYS A 101 9.13 -7.07 -7.92
N PRO A 102 9.07 -8.35 -7.48
CA PRO A 102 10.30 -9.15 -7.35
C PRO A 102 10.77 -9.84 -8.63
N ASP A 103 10.13 -9.65 -9.78
CA ASP A 103 10.48 -10.34 -11.02
C ASP A 103 11.48 -9.52 -11.83
N PRO A 104 12.76 -9.94 -11.90
CA PRO A 104 13.77 -9.17 -12.62
C PRO A 104 13.62 -9.20 -14.15
N ASP A 105 12.87 -10.16 -14.70
CA ASP A 105 12.66 -10.25 -16.15
C ASP A 105 11.50 -9.44 -16.65
N GLY A 106 10.62 -9.04 -15.77
CA GLY A 106 9.48 -8.19 -16.07
C GLY A 106 9.19 -7.31 -14.86
N LEU A 107 10.14 -6.45 -14.51
CA LEU A 107 10.11 -5.65 -13.30
C LEU A 107 9.14 -4.50 -13.46
N VAL A 108 8.07 -4.51 -12.68
CA VAL A 108 7.14 -3.38 -12.63
C VAL A 108 7.57 -2.46 -11.50
N VAL A 109 7.80 -1.21 -11.84
CA VAL A 109 8.10 -0.16 -10.86
C VAL A 109 6.81 0.58 -10.57
N PHE A 110 6.45 0.63 -9.30
CA PHE A 110 5.25 1.33 -8.83
C PHE A 110 5.63 2.65 -8.18
N GLU A 111 4.90 3.70 -8.52
CA GLU A 111 4.91 4.92 -7.75
C GLU A 111 3.83 4.80 -6.68
N LEU A 112 4.23 4.97 -5.44
CA LEU A 112 3.32 5.02 -4.30
C LEU A 112 3.22 6.47 -3.86
N LYS A 113 2.03 7.02 -3.95
CA LYS A 113 1.79 8.43 -3.67
C LYS A 113 0.77 8.57 -2.56
N ARG A 114 1.09 9.41 -1.57
CA ARG A 114 0.13 9.74 -0.53
C ARG A 114 -0.93 10.67 -1.11
N GLY A 115 -2.18 10.27 -0.97
CA GLY A 115 -3.31 11.07 -1.36
C GLY A 115 -3.87 11.89 -0.20
N LYS A 116 -5.17 12.02 -0.16
CA LYS A 116 -5.85 12.80 0.87
C LYS A 116 -5.80 12.12 2.23
N MET A 117 -5.84 12.94 3.27
CA MET A 117 -6.02 12.44 4.64
C MET A 117 -7.44 11.92 4.80
N LEU A 118 -7.55 10.73 5.37
CA LEU A 118 -8.85 10.10 5.59
C LEU A 118 -9.47 10.60 6.88
N GLU A 119 -10.77 10.82 6.84
CA GLU A 119 -11.54 11.11 8.04
C GLU A 119 -11.73 9.84 8.85
N LYS A 120 -11.78 10.02 10.16
CA LYS A 120 -12.03 8.91 11.08
C LYS A 120 -13.52 8.58 11.15
#